data_8b16f711c691103eea388fe0369e3de9
#
_entry.id   8b16f711c691103eea388fe0369e3de9
#
_cell.length_a   1.000
_cell.length_b   1.000
_cell.length_c   1.000
_cell.angle_alpha   90.00
_cell.angle_beta   90.00
_cell.angle_gamma   90.00
#
_symmetry.space_group_name_H-M   'P 1'
#
loop_
_entity.id
_entity.type
_entity.pdbx_description
1 polymer ?
#
loop_
_entity_poly.entity_id
_entity_poly.type
_entity_poly.pdbx_seq_one_letter_code
_entity_poly.pdbx_strand_id
1 'polypeptide(L)'
;MASDAQTSVDQPSAGTTGTRSTDNTGTEIVFRDVKKVFKQGRKEIHALQDINTRIPAGSIVGIIGYSGAGKSTLVRQINGLDRPTSGQILLNGQDIVPLPESQMRKLRSDIGMIFQQFNLFSSRNVAGNVAYPLRLQGMPKQQREERVKELLEFVGLSDKGKAYPEQLSGGQKQRVGIARALATNPSLLLADEATSALDPSTTRDVLE
;
A
#
# COMPACT_ATOMS: atom_id res chain seq x y z
N MET A 1 -31.77 51.98 37.16
CA MET A 1 -30.38 52.32 36.82
C MET A 1 -29.62 50.96 36.71
N ALA A 2 -29.60 50.43 35.54
CA ALA A 2 -28.88 49.18 35.26
C ALA A 2 -27.81 49.54 34.23
N SER A 3 -26.56 49.21 34.55
CA SER A 3 -25.39 49.47 33.74
C SER A 3 -25.08 48.24 32.91
N ASP A 4 -25.16 48.38 31.61
CA ASP A 4 -24.76 47.36 30.64
C ASP A 4 -23.24 47.29 30.57
N ALA A 5 -22.70 46.16 30.93
CA ALA A 5 -21.30 45.83 30.70
C ALA A 5 -21.18 44.97 29.39
N GLN A 6 -20.75 45.61 28.31
CA GLN A 6 -20.37 44.93 27.06
C GLN A 6 -19.01 44.29 27.25
N THR A 7 -18.98 42.95 27.18
CA THR A 7 -17.74 42.18 27.10
C THR A 7 -17.33 42.03 25.64
N SER A 8 -16.29 42.74 25.23
CA SER A 8 -15.67 42.60 23.92
C SER A 8 -14.85 41.29 23.89
N VAL A 9 -15.21 40.38 22.98
CA VAL A 9 -14.45 39.16 22.70
C VAL A 9 -13.39 39.51 21.68
N ASP A 10 -12.14 39.44 22.11
CA ASP A 10 -10.94 39.58 21.28
C ASP A 10 -10.87 38.41 20.28
N GLN A 11 -10.82 38.71 19.00
CA GLN A 11 -10.52 37.75 17.95
C GLN A 11 -9.00 37.62 17.82
N PRO A 12 -8.43 36.40 17.81
CA PRO A 12 -7.01 36.22 17.48
C PRO A 12 -6.79 36.43 15.99
N SER A 13 -5.90 37.36 15.69
CA SER A 13 -5.35 37.66 14.36
C SER A 13 -4.86 36.45 13.64
N ALA A 14 -5.29 36.26 12.37
CA ALA A 14 -4.79 35.24 11.44
C ALA A 14 -3.31 35.43 11.19
N GLY A 15 -2.48 34.60 11.81
CA GLY A 15 -1.09 34.44 11.48
C GLY A 15 -0.94 33.79 10.11
N THR A 16 -0.35 34.51 9.17
CA THR A 16 0.05 34.02 7.85
C THR A 16 1.04 32.88 8.02
N THR A 17 0.55 31.65 7.94
CA THR A 17 1.42 30.47 7.95
C THR A 17 1.97 30.28 6.54
N GLY A 18 3.28 30.47 6.40
CA GLY A 18 4.03 30.25 5.17
C GLY A 18 3.74 28.86 4.60
N THR A 19 3.40 28.84 3.33
CA THR A 19 3.24 27.65 2.50
C THR A 19 4.59 26.90 2.48
N ARG A 20 4.77 25.90 3.33
CA ARG A 20 5.75 24.86 3.08
C ARG A 20 5.28 24.12 1.84
N SER A 21 5.93 24.32 0.70
CA SER A 21 5.87 23.40 -0.42
C SER A 21 6.53 22.09 0.06
N THR A 22 5.70 21.20 0.58
CA THR A 22 6.08 19.82 0.75
C THR A 22 6.03 19.22 -0.65
N ASP A 23 7.18 18.84 -1.19
CA ASP A 23 7.28 17.86 -2.26
C ASP A 23 6.67 16.57 -1.68
N ASN A 24 5.37 16.42 -1.90
CA ASN A 24 4.59 15.34 -1.31
C ASN A 24 4.74 14.12 -2.23
N THR A 25 5.91 13.45 -2.10
CA THR A 25 6.26 12.24 -2.85
C THR A 25 5.48 11.05 -2.31
N GLY A 26 4.20 10.92 -2.69
CA GLY A 26 3.34 9.82 -2.24
C GLY A 26 1.99 9.87 -2.91
N THR A 27 1.17 8.86 -2.64
CA THR A 27 -0.20 8.78 -3.17
C THR A 27 -1.22 9.06 -2.08
N GLU A 28 -2.07 10.08 -2.30
CA GLU A 28 -3.26 10.30 -1.48
C GLU A 28 -4.33 9.28 -1.83
N ILE A 29 -5.03 8.75 -0.82
CA ILE A 29 -6.14 7.82 -1.01
C ILE A 29 -7.39 8.40 -0.36
N VAL A 30 -8.51 8.45 -1.11
CA VAL A 30 -9.80 8.86 -0.56
C VAL A 30 -10.85 7.81 -0.87
N PHE A 31 -11.53 7.34 0.18
CA PHE A 31 -12.71 6.48 0.08
C PHE A 31 -13.97 7.32 0.27
N ARG A 32 -14.96 7.15 -0.60
CA ARG A 32 -16.27 7.81 -0.53
C ARG A 32 -17.38 6.77 -0.64
N ASP A 33 -18.14 6.59 0.44
CA ASP A 33 -19.30 5.68 0.55
C ASP A 33 -19.02 4.26 0.04
N VAL A 34 -17.79 3.77 0.27
CA VAL A 34 -17.34 2.49 -0.27
C VAL A 34 -18.02 1.34 0.48
N LYS A 35 -18.66 0.47 -0.30
CA LYS A 35 -19.28 -0.77 0.17
C LYS A 35 -18.73 -1.96 -0.58
N LYS A 36 -18.62 -3.10 0.10
CA LYS A 36 -18.30 -4.38 -0.52
C LYS A 36 -19.19 -5.47 0.03
N VAL A 37 -19.94 -6.08 -0.86
CA VAL A 37 -20.81 -7.24 -0.58
C VAL A 37 -20.34 -8.41 -1.43
N PHE A 38 -20.06 -9.53 -0.78
CA PHE A 38 -19.80 -10.80 -1.46
C PHE A 38 -21.09 -11.64 -1.46
N LYS A 39 -21.40 -12.25 -2.62
CA LYS A 39 -22.53 -13.18 -2.75
C LYS A 39 -22.02 -14.61 -2.67
N GLN A 40 -22.52 -15.37 -1.71
CA GLN A 40 -22.23 -16.79 -1.55
C GLN A 40 -23.55 -17.58 -1.63
N GLY A 41 -23.93 -17.98 -2.83
CA GLY A 41 -25.26 -18.54 -3.09
C GLY A 41 -26.36 -17.53 -2.79
N ARG A 42 -27.26 -17.85 -1.82
CA ARG A 42 -28.33 -16.94 -1.37
C ARG A 42 -27.92 -16.00 -0.23
N LYS A 43 -26.72 -16.16 0.31
CA LYS A 43 -26.24 -15.35 1.44
C LYS A 43 -25.41 -14.17 0.94
N GLU A 44 -25.67 -12.99 1.49
CA GLU A 44 -24.85 -11.81 1.30
C GLU A 44 -23.94 -11.58 2.52
N ILE A 45 -22.67 -11.31 2.25
CA ILE A 45 -21.66 -11.02 3.28
C ILE A 45 -21.21 -9.59 3.04
N HIS A 46 -21.57 -8.68 3.93
CA HIS A 46 -21.18 -7.27 3.91
C HIS A 46 -19.77 -7.15 4.51
N ALA A 47 -18.76 -7.16 3.66
CA ALA A 47 -17.36 -7.06 4.07
C ALA A 47 -16.92 -5.63 4.39
N LEU A 48 -17.45 -4.65 3.66
CA LEU A 48 -17.23 -3.21 3.91
C LEU A 48 -18.57 -2.49 3.84
N GLN A 49 -18.79 -1.54 4.75
CA GLN A 49 -20.03 -0.75 4.83
C GLN A 49 -19.67 0.72 5.05
N ASP A 50 -20.11 1.59 4.15
CA ASP A 50 -20.03 3.05 4.25
C ASP A 50 -18.64 3.58 4.66
N ILE A 51 -17.58 3.05 4.03
CA ILE A 51 -16.22 3.49 4.32
C ILE A 51 -16.02 4.88 3.70
N ASN A 52 -15.80 5.86 4.58
CA ASN A 52 -15.48 7.23 4.26
C ASN A 52 -14.21 7.63 5.01
N THR A 53 -13.10 7.76 4.31
CA THR A 53 -11.83 8.14 4.93
C THR A 53 -10.87 8.72 3.91
N ARG A 54 -9.90 9.50 4.40
CA ARG A 54 -8.83 10.10 3.61
C ARG A 54 -7.49 9.74 4.24
N ILE A 55 -6.59 9.22 3.44
CA ILE A 55 -5.20 8.92 3.78
C ILE A 55 -4.32 9.91 3.02
N PRO A 56 -3.68 10.87 3.71
CA PRO A 56 -2.80 11.84 3.05
C PRO A 56 -1.59 11.16 2.40
N ALA A 57 -1.10 11.74 1.31
CA ALA A 57 0.14 11.31 0.68
C ALA A 57 1.32 11.38 1.68
N GLY A 58 2.28 10.45 1.59
CA GLY A 58 3.45 10.39 2.47
C GLY A 58 3.16 9.99 3.92
N SER A 59 1.93 9.54 4.23
CA SER A 59 1.58 9.06 5.57
C SER A 59 1.72 7.54 5.70
N ILE A 60 2.03 7.08 6.93
CA ILE A 60 1.98 5.67 7.30
C ILE A 60 0.69 5.44 8.09
N VAL A 61 -0.17 4.55 7.60
CA VAL A 61 -1.48 4.28 8.22
C VAL A 61 -1.65 2.80 8.52
N GLY A 62 -1.96 2.47 9.77
CA GLY A 62 -2.30 1.12 10.22
C GLY A 62 -3.83 0.88 10.22
N ILE A 63 -4.27 -0.21 9.61
CA ILE A 63 -5.67 -0.67 9.65
C ILE A 63 -5.81 -1.74 10.71
N ILE A 64 -6.52 -1.44 11.79
CA ILE A 64 -6.69 -2.32 12.95
C ILE A 64 -8.13 -2.86 12.98
N GLY A 65 -8.29 -4.10 13.40
CA GLY A 65 -9.60 -4.76 13.56
C GLY A 65 -9.47 -6.27 13.74
N TYR A 66 -10.54 -6.92 14.18
CA TYR A 66 -10.59 -8.37 14.36
C TYR A 66 -10.40 -9.14 13.05
N SER A 67 -10.11 -10.44 13.15
CA SER A 67 -10.10 -11.31 11.96
C SER A 67 -11.49 -11.29 11.31
N GLY A 68 -11.52 -11.20 9.97
CA GLY A 68 -12.78 -11.07 9.23
C GLY A 68 -13.38 -9.65 9.19
N ALA A 69 -12.79 -8.64 9.82
CA ALA A 69 -13.30 -7.25 9.80
C ALA A 69 -13.17 -6.52 8.46
N GLY A 70 -12.74 -7.19 7.38
CA GLY A 70 -12.63 -6.59 6.05
C GLY A 70 -11.31 -5.88 5.73
N LYS A 71 -10.29 -5.93 6.62
CA LYS A 71 -8.99 -5.24 6.41
C LYS A 71 -8.34 -5.58 5.08
N SER A 72 -8.11 -6.87 4.80
CA SER A 72 -7.53 -7.33 3.53
C SER A 72 -8.41 -6.97 2.33
N THR A 73 -9.75 -6.99 2.50
CA THR A 73 -10.68 -6.54 1.46
C THR A 73 -10.47 -5.08 1.14
N LEU A 74 -10.34 -4.20 2.16
CA LEU A 74 -10.12 -2.77 1.98
C LEU A 74 -8.79 -2.49 1.26
N VAL A 75 -7.70 -3.14 1.71
CA VAL A 75 -6.37 -3.00 1.09
C VAL A 75 -6.39 -3.45 -0.39
N ARG A 76 -7.05 -4.57 -0.70
CA ARG A 76 -7.14 -5.10 -2.07
C ARG A 76 -8.00 -4.25 -3.01
N GLN A 77 -8.86 -3.38 -2.48
CA GLN A 77 -9.60 -2.45 -3.32
C GLN A 77 -8.75 -1.28 -3.81
N ILE A 78 -7.74 -0.85 -3.04
CA ILE A 78 -6.86 0.26 -3.42
C ILE A 78 -6.06 -0.08 -4.70
N ASN A 79 -5.63 -1.33 -4.87
CA ASN A 79 -4.91 -1.76 -6.07
C ASN A 79 -5.84 -2.39 -7.13
N GLY A 80 -7.16 -2.37 -6.90
CA GLY A 80 -8.18 -2.92 -7.80
C GLY A 80 -8.08 -4.43 -8.02
N LEU A 81 -7.45 -5.19 -7.10
CA LEU A 81 -7.54 -6.66 -7.09
C LEU A 81 -8.94 -7.12 -6.72
N ASP A 82 -9.65 -6.31 -5.97
CA ASP A 82 -11.06 -6.44 -5.68
C ASP A 82 -11.75 -5.10 -5.93
N ARG A 83 -12.93 -5.10 -6.53
CA ARG A 83 -13.66 -3.86 -6.79
C ARG A 83 -14.77 -3.67 -5.77
N PRO A 84 -15.08 -2.46 -5.33
CA PRO A 84 -16.22 -2.18 -4.48
C PRO A 84 -17.52 -2.53 -5.19
N THR A 85 -18.57 -2.82 -4.40
CA THR A 85 -19.94 -2.98 -4.92
C THR A 85 -20.57 -1.61 -5.24
N SER A 86 -20.21 -0.59 -4.45
CA SER A 86 -20.60 0.82 -4.67
C SER A 86 -19.60 1.76 -4.01
N GLY A 87 -19.70 3.05 -4.31
CA GLY A 87 -18.81 4.09 -3.80
C GLY A 87 -17.63 4.37 -4.74
N GLN A 88 -16.74 5.24 -4.31
CA GLN A 88 -15.58 5.70 -5.08
C GLN A 88 -14.29 5.49 -4.29
N ILE A 89 -13.21 5.20 -5.01
CA ILE A 89 -11.86 5.16 -4.47
C ILE A 89 -11.00 6.06 -5.35
N LEU A 90 -10.49 7.14 -4.76
CA LEU A 90 -9.65 8.09 -5.49
C LEU A 90 -8.20 7.91 -5.08
N LEU A 91 -7.31 7.80 -6.07
CA LEU A 91 -5.86 7.89 -5.90
C LEU A 91 -5.39 9.18 -6.56
N ASN A 92 -4.79 10.09 -5.77
CA ASN A 92 -4.40 11.42 -6.23
C ASN A 92 -5.54 12.15 -6.99
N GLY A 93 -6.79 12.02 -6.48
CA GLY A 93 -7.99 12.63 -7.08
C GLY A 93 -8.60 11.85 -8.26
N GLN A 94 -7.94 10.82 -8.79
CA GLN A 94 -8.47 9.99 -9.86
C GLN A 94 -9.31 8.84 -9.31
N ASP A 95 -10.59 8.74 -9.70
CA ASP A 95 -11.43 7.60 -9.35
C ASP A 95 -10.97 6.34 -10.12
N ILE A 96 -10.57 5.31 -9.37
CA ILE A 96 -10.03 4.06 -9.93
C ILE A 96 -11.11 3.00 -10.16
N VAL A 97 -12.31 3.17 -9.59
CA VAL A 97 -13.38 2.16 -9.66
C VAL A 97 -13.86 1.93 -11.11
N PRO A 98 -14.10 2.96 -11.93
CA PRO A 98 -14.56 2.79 -13.31
C PRO A 98 -13.42 2.44 -14.29
N LEU A 99 -12.14 2.45 -13.86
CA LEU A 99 -11.03 2.27 -14.78
C LEU A 99 -11.02 0.89 -15.44
N PRO A 100 -10.78 0.81 -16.76
CA PRO A 100 -10.58 -0.45 -17.46
C PRO A 100 -9.25 -1.11 -17.03
N GLU A 101 -9.14 -2.41 -17.19
CA GLU A 101 -7.98 -3.20 -16.74
C GLU A 101 -6.64 -2.71 -17.35
N SER A 102 -6.68 -2.17 -18.57
CA SER A 102 -5.48 -1.60 -19.21
C SER A 102 -4.91 -0.40 -18.45
N GLN A 103 -5.77 0.46 -17.90
CA GLN A 103 -5.37 1.60 -17.06
C GLN A 103 -5.01 1.14 -15.64
N MET A 104 -5.77 0.18 -15.07
CA MET A 104 -5.44 -0.41 -13.78
C MET A 104 -4.07 -1.08 -13.77
N ARG A 105 -3.64 -1.72 -14.86
CA ARG A 105 -2.27 -2.29 -14.95
C ARG A 105 -1.18 -1.25 -14.86
N LYS A 106 -1.38 -0.08 -15.50
CA LYS A 106 -0.43 1.04 -15.40
C LYS A 106 -0.36 1.57 -13.96
N LEU A 107 -1.51 1.74 -13.33
CA LEU A 107 -1.60 2.21 -11.94
C LEU A 107 -0.95 1.22 -10.97
N ARG A 108 -1.18 -0.09 -11.13
CA ARG A 108 -0.53 -1.12 -10.30
C ARG A 108 0.99 -1.17 -10.45
N SER A 109 1.56 -0.68 -11.54
CA SER A 109 3.02 -0.62 -11.68
C SER A 109 3.68 0.37 -10.72
N ASP A 110 2.91 1.31 -10.18
CA ASP A 110 3.32 2.31 -9.20
C ASP A 110 2.85 1.99 -7.77
N ILE A 111 2.22 0.83 -7.58
CA ILE A 111 1.76 0.34 -6.28
C ILE A 111 2.53 -0.93 -5.92
N GLY A 112 3.31 -0.87 -4.84
CA GLY A 112 3.92 -2.05 -4.22
C GLY A 112 2.91 -2.79 -3.35
N MET A 113 2.89 -4.12 -3.41
CA MET A 113 2.02 -4.95 -2.57
C MET A 113 2.80 -6.05 -1.88
N ILE A 114 2.75 -6.06 -0.54
CA ILE A 114 3.27 -7.12 0.31
C ILE A 114 2.07 -8.00 0.72
N PHE A 115 2.10 -9.27 0.33
CA PHE A 115 1.02 -10.22 0.59
C PHE A 115 1.29 -11.06 1.84
N GLN A 116 0.25 -11.37 2.57
CA GLN A 116 0.28 -12.28 3.74
C GLN A 116 0.91 -13.64 3.40
N GLN A 117 0.57 -14.24 2.27
CA GLN A 117 1.07 -15.53 1.80
C GLN A 117 2.28 -15.43 0.87
N PHE A 118 3.03 -14.31 0.92
CA PHE A 118 4.21 -14.01 0.12
C PHE A 118 3.97 -13.98 -1.40
N ASN A 119 3.14 -14.85 -1.97
CA ASN A 119 2.81 -14.98 -3.40
C ASN A 119 4.05 -14.97 -4.31
N LEU A 120 5.09 -15.71 -3.92
CA LEU A 120 6.28 -15.88 -4.72
C LEU A 120 6.03 -16.89 -5.84
N PHE A 121 6.60 -16.62 -7.02
CA PHE A 121 6.61 -17.57 -8.13
C PHE A 121 7.54 -18.74 -7.81
N SER A 122 7.00 -19.93 -7.64
CA SER A 122 7.78 -21.16 -7.36
C SER A 122 8.72 -21.52 -8.50
N SER A 123 8.35 -21.19 -9.75
CA SER A 123 9.16 -21.43 -10.95
C SER A 123 10.30 -20.42 -11.14
N ARG A 124 10.48 -19.46 -10.24
CA ARG A 124 11.54 -18.46 -10.29
C ARG A 124 12.35 -18.48 -9.01
N ASN A 125 13.66 -18.29 -9.14
CA ASN A 125 14.52 -18.05 -7.99
C ASN A 125 14.26 -16.67 -7.35
N VAL A 126 14.91 -16.38 -6.24
CA VAL A 126 14.77 -15.13 -5.48
C VAL A 126 15.02 -13.90 -6.36
N ALA A 127 16.14 -13.86 -7.08
CA ALA A 127 16.45 -12.74 -7.98
C ALA A 127 15.39 -12.59 -9.08
N GLY A 128 14.89 -13.70 -9.62
CA GLY A 128 13.83 -13.71 -10.63
C GLY A 128 12.48 -13.23 -10.11
N ASN A 129 12.15 -13.47 -8.83
CA ASN A 129 10.96 -12.94 -8.16
C ASN A 129 11.06 -11.42 -8.00
N VAL A 130 12.18 -10.90 -7.51
CA VAL A 130 12.40 -9.45 -7.33
C VAL A 130 12.49 -8.73 -8.67
N ALA A 131 13.14 -9.33 -9.68
CA ALA A 131 13.25 -8.76 -11.03
C ALA A 131 11.94 -8.72 -11.80
N TYR A 132 10.92 -9.45 -11.38
CA TYR A 132 9.69 -9.63 -12.19
C TYR A 132 8.96 -8.31 -12.49
N PRO A 133 8.63 -7.44 -11.50
CA PRO A 133 7.98 -6.17 -11.78
C PRO A 133 8.82 -5.24 -12.66
N LEU A 134 10.15 -5.23 -12.49
CA LEU A 134 11.07 -4.43 -13.31
C LEU A 134 11.06 -4.88 -14.79
N ARG A 135 10.90 -6.18 -15.03
CA ARG A 135 10.75 -6.73 -16.40
C ARG A 135 9.46 -6.28 -17.04
N LEU A 136 8.37 -6.23 -16.27
CA LEU A 136 7.07 -5.75 -16.77
C LEU A 136 7.11 -4.27 -17.15
N GLN A 137 7.94 -3.46 -16.46
CA GLN A 137 8.18 -2.06 -16.81
C GLN A 137 9.15 -1.88 -17.99
N GLY A 138 9.72 -2.96 -18.53
CA GLY A 138 10.66 -2.88 -19.64
C GLY A 138 12.08 -2.43 -19.26
N MET A 139 12.42 -2.48 -17.95
CA MET A 139 13.75 -2.05 -17.49
C MET A 139 14.87 -2.85 -18.17
N PRO A 140 15.93 -2.20 -18.70
CA PRO A 140 17.07 -2.86 -19.31
C PRO A 140 17.73 -3.90 -18.38
N LYS A 141 18.28 -4.97 -18.95
CA LYS A 141 18.80 -6.10 -18.16
C LYS A 141 19.83 -5.68 -17.13
N GLN A 142 20.80 -4.86 -17.51
CA GLN A 142 21.88 -4.43 -16.62
C GLN A 142 21.32 -3.64 -15.41
N GLN A 143 20.50 -2.61 -15.65
CA GLN A 143 19.89 -1.81 -14.58
C GLN A 143 19.04 -2.67 -13.65
N ARG A 144 18.30 -3.63 -14.20
CA ARG A 144 17.50 -4.56 -13.43
C ARG A 144 18.34 -5.47 -12.54
N GLU A 145 19.48 -5.97 -13.02
CA GLU A 145 20.39 -6.80 -12.23
C GLU A 145 21.03 -6.00 -11.09
N GLU A 146 21.43 -4.76 -11.34
CA GLU A 146 21.93 -3.82 -10.33
C GLU A 146 20.87 -3.55 -9.27
N ARG A 147 19.64 -3.20 -9.67
CA ARG A 147 18.54 -2.93 -8.75
C ARG A 147 18.16 -4.15 -7.90
N VAL A 148 18.14 -5.34 -8.48
CA VAL A 148 17.90 -6.59 -7.75
C VAL A 148 18.98 -6.83 -6.70
N LYS A 149 20.25 -6.59 -7.05
CA LYS A 149 21.38 -6.74 -6.11
C LYS A 149 21.23 -5.80 -4.91
N GLU A 150 20.96 -4.52 -5.15
CA GLU A 150 20.71 -3.52 -4.10
C GLU A 150 19.59 -3.97 -3.16
N LEU A 151 18.45 -4.41 -3.72
CA LEU A 151 17.30 -4.82 -2.93
C LEU A 151 17.55 -6.09 -2.12
N LEU A 152 18.29 -7.05 -2.67
CA LEU A 152 18.66 -8.26 -1.94
C LEU A 152 19.65 -7.95 -0.81
N GLU A 153 20.53 -6.98 -1.00
CA GLU A 153 21.43 -6.48 0.03
C GLU A 153 20.61 -5.77 1.14
N PHE A 154 19.71 -4.87 0.76
CA PHE A 154 18.81 -4.15 1.67
C PHE A 154 18.01 -5.10 2.59
N VAL A 155 17.49 -6.21 2.06
CA VAL A 155 16.73 -7.19 2.86
C VAL A 155 17.61 -8.30 3.47
N GLY A 156 18.94 -8.22 3.38
CA GLY A 156 19.87 -9.19 3.95
C GLY A 156 19.80 -10.57 3.33
N LEU A 157 19.64 -10.67 2.00
CA LEU A 157 19.53 -11.92 1.23
C LEU A 157 20.48 -11.95 0.03
N SER A 158 21.63 -11.26 0.09
CA SER A 158 22.61 -11.19 -1.00
C SER A 158 23.09 -12.56 -1.46
N ASP A 159 23.25 -13.53 -0.54
CA ASP A 159 23.69 -14.91 -0.79
C ASP A 159 22.58 -15.81 -1.35
N LYS A 160 21.31 -15.38 -1.29
CA LYS A 160 20.14 -16.19 -1.65
C LYS A 160 19.59 -15.94 -3.06
N GLY A 161 20.20 -15.08 -3.85
CA GLY A 161 19.68 -14.70 -5.17
C GLY A 161 19.34 -15.86 -6.10
N LYS A 162 20.08 -16.98 -6.02
CA LYS A 162 19.87 -18.19 -6.85
C LYS A 162 18.92 -19.22 -6.20
N ALA A 163 18.58 -19.08 -4.93
CA ALA A 163 17.69 -20.00 -4.22
C ALA A 163 16.25 -19.91 -4.74
N TYR A 164 15.50 -20.98 -4.66
CA TYR A 164 14.07 -21.03 -4.98
C TYR A 164 13.22 -20.87 -3.72
N PRO A 165 11.95 -20.43 -3.84
CA PRO A 165 11.08 -20.18 -2.67
C PRO A 165 10.96 -21.37 -1.71
N GLU A 166 10.96 -22.60 -2.20
CA GLU A 166 10.90 -23.83 -1.39
C GLU A 166 12.13 -24.03 -0.49
N GLN A 167 13.26 -23.43 -0.83
CA GLN A 167 14.52 -23.49 -0.09
C GLN A 167 14.64 -22.39 0.98
N LEU A 168 13.60 -21.55 1.14
CA LEU A 168 13.59 -20.39 2.03
C LEU A 168 12.73 -20.63 3.27
N SER A 169 13.16 -20.10 4.41
CA SER A 169 12.30 -19.96 5.59
C SER A 169 11.14 -18.97 5.34
N GLY A 170 10.10 -19.00 6.20
CA GLY A 170 8.98 -18.05 6.13
C GLY A 170 9.44 -16.59 6.14
N GLY A 171 10.33 -16.22 7.07
CA GLY A 171 10.88 -14.86 7.16
C GLY A 171 11.72 -14.48 5.93
N GLN A 172 12.45 -15.41 5.33
CA GLN A 172 13.18 -15.17 4.07
C GLN A 172 12.21 -14.94 2.90
N LYS A 173 11.13 -15.73 2.80
CA LYS A 173 10.07 -15.53 1.79
C LYS A 173 9.42 -14.15 1.94
N GLN A 174 9.17 -13.71 3.18
CA GLN A 174 8.64 -12.39 3.47
C GLN A 174 9.56 -11.29 2.96
N ARG A 175 10.86 -11.36 3.29
CA ARG A 175 11.87 -10.40 2.83
C ARG A 175 12.00 -10.34 1.31
N VAL A 176 11.90 -11.48 0.62
CA VAL A 176 11.81 -11.50 -0.86
C VAL A 176 10.55 -10.79 -1.36
N GLY A 177 9.40 -10.98 -0.68
CA GLY A 177 8.14 -10.29 -0.97
C GLY A 177 8.27 -8.79 -0.83
N ILE A 178 8.95 -8.30 0.23
CA ILE A 178 9.25 -6.89 0.47
C ILE A 178 10.16 -6.33 -0.63
N ALA A 179 11.29 -6.99 -0.92
CA ALA A 179 12.20 -6.59 -1.99
C ALA A 179 11.49 -6.48 -3.34
N ARG A 180 10.60 -7.43 -3.67
CA ARG A 180 9.79 -7.39 -4.88
C ARG A 180 8.81 -6.22 -4.89
N ALA A 181 8.15 -5.92 -3.78
CA ALA A 181 7.21 -4.81 -3.68
C ALA A 181 7.90 -3.44 -3.85
N LEU A 182 9.13 -3.30 -3.38
CA LEU A 182 9.95 -2.09 -3.48
C LEU A 182 10.70 -1.97 -4.82
N ALA A 183 10.68 -3.01 -5.67
CA ALA A 183 11.53 -3.06 -6.85
C ALA A 183 11.34 -1.87 -7.80
N THR A 184 10.09 -1.48 -8.04
CA THR A 184 9.71 -0.41 -8.98
C THR A 184 9.76 0.99 -8.36
N ASN A 185 10.23 1.14 -7.12
CA ASN A 185 10.19 2.39 -6.37
C ASN A 185 8.77 3.01 -6.32
N PRO A 186 7.78 2.25 -5.79
CA PRO A 186 6.37 2.63 -5.88
C PRO A 186 6.05 3.89 -5.05
N SER A 187 5.09 4.70 -5.52
CA SER A 187 4.56 5.86 -4.77
C SER A 187 3.60 5.45 -3.64
N LEU A 188 3.13 4.21 -3.65
CA LEU A 188 2.23 3.64 -2.64
C LEU A 188 2.65 2.21 -2.31
N LEU A 189 2.86 1.93 -1.01
CA LEU A 189 3.12 0.58 -0.52
C LEU A 189 1.92 0.07 0.30
N LEU A 190 1.36 -1.05 -0.11
CA LEU A 190 0.27 -1.73 0.58
C LEU A 190 0.79 -2.99 1.25
N ALA A 191 0.43 -3.21 2.52
CA ALA A 191 0.81 -4.39 3.27
C ALA A 191 -0.44 -5.10 3.83
N ASP A 192 -0.65 -6.35 3.43
CA ASP A 192 -1.74 -7.20 3.91
C ASP A 192 -1.17 -8.18 4.95
N GLU A 193 -1.34 -7.87 6.25
CA GLU A 193 -0.82 -8.64 7.41
C GLU A 193 0.69 -8.95 7.35
N ALA A 194 1.49 -8.02 6.80
CA ALA A 194 2.92 -8.21 6.61
C ALA A 194 3.73 -8.36 7.93
N THR A 195 3.17 -7.90 9.04
CA THR A 195 3.89 -7.84 10.33
C THR A 195 3.85 -9.13 11.14
N SER A 196 2.99 -10.10 10.79
CA SER A 196 2.86 -11.36 11.54
C SER A 196 4.08 -12.29 11.41
N ALA A 197 4.94 -12.06 10.41
CA ALA A 197 6.13 -12.86 10.12
C ALA A 197 7.46 -12.09 10.23
N LEU A 198 7.43 -10.80 10.58
CA LEU A 198 8.62 -10.00 10.84
C LEU A 198 8.88 -9.96 12.34
N ASP A 199 10.15 -10.18 12.72
CA ASP A 199 10.56 -9.85 14.08
C ASP A 199 10.52 -8.32 14.30
N PRO A 200 10.42 -7.84 15.56
CA PRO A 200 10.31 -6.40 15.84
C PRO A 200 11.47 -5.55 15.34
N SER A 201 12.66 -6.13 15.15
CA SER A 201 13.84 -5.41 14.65
C SER A 201 13.72 -5.15 13.15
N THR A 202 13.36 -6.17 12.36
CA THR A 202 13.16 -6.05 10.92
C THR A 202 11.96 -5.14 10.56
N THR A 203 10.95 -5.08 11.43
CA THR A 203 9.81 -4.17 11.23
C THR A 203 10.24 -2.71 11.31
N ARG A 204 11.16 -2.35 12.20
CA ARG A 204 11.67 -0.99 12.35
C ARG A 204 12.48 -0.55 11.13
N ASP A 205 13.37 -1.42 10.62
CA ASP A 205 14.24 -1.13 9.48
C ASP A 205 13.48 -0.96 8.15
N VAL A 206 12.25 -1.47 8.06
CA VAL A 206 11.38 -1.33 6.86
C VAL A 206 10.52 -0.07 6.93
N LEU A 207 10.31 0.50 8.14
CA LEU A 207 9.45 1.68 8.35
C LEU A 207 10.25 2.98 8.46
N GLU A 208 11.57 2.94 8.61
CA GLU A 208 12.49 4.07 8.53
C GLU A 208 13.04 4.23 7.11
#